data_1ef6b09cb36624f16c520e2d5731bf7d
#
_entry.id   1ef6b09cb36624f16c520e2d5731bf7d
#
_cell.length_a   1.000
_cell.length_b   1.000
_cell.length_c   1.000
_cell.angle_alpha   90.00
_cell.angle_beta   90.00
_cell.angle_gamma   90.00
#
_symmetry.space_group_name_H-M   'P 1'
#
loop_
_entity.id
_entity.type
_entity.pdbx_description
1 polymer ?
#
loop_
_entity_poly.entity_id
_entity_poly.type
_entity_poly.pdbx_seq_one_letter_code
_entity_poly.pdbx_strand_id
1 'polypeptide(L)'
;KTWHLTDTKTGIERYVQLPAQAVAFLEQLKLTTGDCLFPSQKTGKPIQQKTLTEQAWHLRTSGRMLNIEHWTPHDLRRTVRTGLSRMGCPSEVAEAILGHSRSGIEGTYDLHKYEKEAGVWLQKWADYLDEMTV
;
A
#
# COMPACT_ATOMS: atom_id res chain seq x y z
N LYS A 1 -14.87 -0.26 -0.03
CA LYS A 1 -14.48 0.03 1.39
C LYS A 1 -13.30 0.98 1.44
N THR A 2 -13.17 1.70 2.54
CA THR A 2 -12.15 2.75 2.72
C THR A 2 -11.30 2.43 3.95
N TRP A 3 -9.99 2.55 3.80
CA TRP A 3 -9.05 2.53 4.91
C TRP A 3 -8.76 3.96 5.35
N HIS A 4 -9.13 4.28 6.59
CA HIS A 4 -8.88 5.58 7.20
C HIS A 4 -7.55 5.56 7.95
N LEU A 5 -6.61 6.39 7.52
CA LEU A 5 -5.30 6.59 8.13
C LEU A 5 -5.30 7.90 8.92
N THR A 6 -5.35 7.79 10.24
CA THR A 6 -5.37 8.94 11.17
C THR A 6 -3.97 9.39 11.58
N ASP A 7 -3.03 8.44 11.64
CA ASP A 7 -1.63 8.70 12.01
C ASP A 7 -0.75 8.62 10.77
N THR A 8 -0.43 9.77 10.19
CA THR A 8 0.44 9.90 9.04
C THR A 8 1.66 10.76 9.35
N LYS A 9 2.77 10.53 8.64
CA LYS A 9 4.00 11.31 8.81
C LYS A 9 3.81 12.82 8.65
N THR A 10 2.82 13.23 7.86
CA THR A 10 2.52 14.64 7.59
C THR A 10 1.45 15.22 8.52
N GLY A 11 0.83 14.39 9.37
CA GLY A 11 -0.30 14.78 10.23
C GLY A 11 -1.63 14.98 9.48
N ILE A 12 -1.66 14.73 8.18
CA ILE A 12 -2.87 14.86 7.36
C ILE A 12 -3.54 13.48 7.28
N GLU A 13 -4.78 13.39 7.71
CA GLU A 13 -5.58 12.17 7.56
C GLU A 13 -5.77 11.78 6.09
N ARG A 14 -5.82 10.47 5.83
CA ARG A 14 -5.99 9.93 4.49
C ARG A 14 -7.07 8.86 4.46
N TYR A 15 -7.83 8.86 3.37
CA TYR A 15 -8.84 7.86 3.07
C TYR A 15 -8.43 7.10 1.81
N VAL A 16 -7.97 5.86 1.98
CA VAL A 16 -7.53 5.00 0.88
C VAL A 16 -8.68 4.11 0.46
N GLN A 17 -9.13 4.25 -0.79
CA GLN A 17 -10.15 3.40 -1.37
C GLN A 17 -9.55 2.01 -1.65
N LEU A 18 -10.12 0.98 -1.02
CA LEU A 18 -9.61 -0.38 -1.15
C LEU A 18 -10.24 -1.07 -2.38
N PRO A 19 -9.44 -1.66 -3.29
CA PRO A 19 -9.96 -2.49 -4.36
C PRO A 19 -10.59 -3.78 -3.81
N ALA A 20 -11.44 -4.42 -4.59
CA ALA A 20 -12.22 -5.58 -4.16
C ALA A 20 -11.32 -6.72 -3.64
N GLN A 21 -10.21 -6.98 -4.30
CA GLN A 21 -9.22 -8.00 -3.93
C GLN A 21 -8.60 -7.72 -2.55
N ALA A 22 -8.24 -6.48 -2.28
CA ALA A 22 -7.70 -6.10 -0.97
C ALA A 22 -8.77 -6.23 0.12
N VAL A 23 -10.02 -5.87 -0.16
CA VAL A 23 -11.12 -6.05 0.78
C VAL A 23 -11.31 -7.53 1.12
N ALA A 24 -11.39 -8.39 0.11
CA ALA A 24 -11.56 -9.83 0.30
C ALA A 24 -10.42 -10.43 1.14
N PHE A 25 -9.17 -10.08 0.81
CA PHE A 25 -7.99 -10.51 1.55
C PHE A 25 -8.03 -10.07 3.02
N LEU A 26 -8.34 -8.80 3.28
CA LEU A 26 -8.37 -8.26 4.66
C LEU A 26 -9.53 -8.83 5.48
N GLU A 27 -10.68 -9.08 4.86
CA GLU A 27 -11.81 -9.74 5.54
C GLU A 27 -11.47 -11.17 5.94
N GLN A 28 -10.86 -11.92 5.05
CA GLN A 28 -10.40 -13.27 5.35
C GLN A 28 -9.32 -13.27 6.44
N LEU A 29 -8.36 -12.36 6.35
CA LEU A 29 -7.30 -12.22 7.35
C LEU A 29 -7.88 -11.91 8.74
N LYS A 30 -8.87 -11.03 8.83
CA LYS A 30 -9.55 -10.69 10.08
C LYS A 30 -10.19 -11.88 10.77
N LEU A 31 -10.71 -12.86 10.02
CA LEU A 31 -11.27 -14.09 10.59
C LEU A 31 -10.24 -14.91 11.37
N THR A 32 -8.97 -14.83 10.99
CA THR A 32 -7.87 -15.57 11.62
C THR A 32 -7.11 -14.76 12.66
N THR A 33 -7.05 -13.44 12.53
CA THR A 33 -6.23 -12.57 13.38
C THR A 33 -7.04 -11.74 14.38
N GLY A 34 -8.36 -11.65 14.21
CA GLY A 34 -9.24 -10.88 15.09
C GLY A 34 -9.12 -9.37 14.89
N ASP A 35 -9.07 -8.60 15.97
CA ASP A 35 -9.09 -7.14 15.94
C ASP A 35 -7.80 -6.51 15.40
N CYS A 36 -6.68 -7.20 15.50
CA CYS A 36 -5.41 -6.77 14.93
C CYS A 36 -5.10 -7.57 13.66
N LEU A 37 -5.10 -6.91 12.50
CA LEU A 37 -4.84 -7.57 11.21
C LEU A 37 -3.44 -8.15 11.10
N PHE A 38 -2.45 -7.50 11.69
CA PHE A 38 -1.04 -7.93 11.66
C PHE A 38 -0.48 -8.00 13.07
N PRO A 39 -0.86 -9.02 13.86
CA PRO A 39 -0.36 -9.16 15.22
C PRO A 39 1.07 -9.73 15.22
N SER A 40 1.88 -9.28 16.16
CA SER A 40 3.14 -9.93 16.47
C SER A 40 2.89 -11.30 17.12
N GLN A 41 3.52 -12.35 16.61
CA GLN A 41 3.42 -13.70 17.17
C GLN A 41 3.89 -13.77 18.63
N LYS A 42 4.80 -12.87 19.03
CA LYS A 42 5.36 -12.87 20.40
C LYS A 42 4.47 -12.12 21.40
N THR A 43 3.79 -11.07 20.97
CA THR A 43 3.12 -10.15 21.89
C THR A 43 1.61 -10.02 21.66
N GLY A 44 1.09 -10.50 20.53
CA GLY A 44 -0.30 -10.29 20.09
C GLY A 44 -0.64 -8.84 19.72
N LYS A 45 0.28 -7.90 19.97
CA LYS A 45 0.11 -6.48 19.63
C LYS A 45 0.45 -6.23 18.16
N PRO A 46 0.03 -5.09 17.56
CA PRO A 46 0.40 -4.75 16.19
C PRO A 46 1.91 -4.84 15.95
N ILE A 47 2.32 -5.38 14.80
CA ILE A 47 3.73 -5.40 14.39
C ILE A 47 4.28 -3.99 14.26
N GLN A 48 5.59 -3.85 14.48
CA GLN A 48 6.27 -2.58 14.29
C GLN A 48 6.51 -2.30 12.80
N GLN A 49 6.59 -1.02 12.43
CA GLN A 49 6.81 -0.58 11.06
C GLN A 49 8.04 -1.24 10.40
N LYS A 50 9.12 -1.44 11.14
CA LYS A 50 10.36 -2.06 10.64
C LYS A 50 10.27 -3.57 10.43
N THR A 51 9.24 -4.24 10.93
CA THR A 51 9.10 -5.71 10.90
C THR A 51 9.19 -6.26 9.47
N LEU A 52 8.55 -5.61 8.50
CA LEU A 52 8.60 -6.06 7.10
C LEU A 52 10.02 -6.02 6.53
N THR A 53 10.78 -4.98 6.83
CA THR A 53 12.18 -4.84 6.40
C THR A 53 13.06 -5.89 7.06
N GLU A 54 12.90 -6.13 8.36
CA GLU A 54 13.62 -7.15 9.11
C GLU A 54 13.33 -8.56 8.59
N GLN A 55 12.06 -8.87 8.32
CA GLN A 55 11.66 -10.16 7.76
C GLN A 55 12.23 -10.38 6.34
N ALA A 56 12.18 -9.37 5.48
CA ALA A 56 12.78 -9.45 4.16
C ALA A 56 14.30 -9.70 4.24
N TRP A 57 14.98 -9.05 5.18
CA TRP A 57 16.41 -9.29 5.45
C TRP A 57 16.66 -10.73 5.92
N HIS A 58 15.89 -11.25 6.87
CA HIS A 58 16.02 -12.62 7.36
C HIS A 58 15.78 -13.67 6.28
N LEU A 59 14.75 -13.49 5.44
CA LEU A 59 14.50 -14.39 4.32
C LEU A 59 15.66 -14.42 3.33
N ARG A 60 16.26 -13.27 3.05
CA ARG A 60 17.40 -13.14 2.14
C ARG A 60 18.64 -13.79 2.71
N THR A 61 19.00 -13.51 3.95
CA THR A 61 20.22 -14.05 4.59
C THR A 61 20.13 -15.54 4.86
N SER A 62 18.92 -16.09 5.02
CA SER A 62 18.69 -17.53 5.19
C SER A 62 18.54 -18.31 3.88
N GLY A 63 18.68 -17.66 2.72
CA GLY A 63 18.51 -18.28 1.40
C GLY A 63 17.08 -18.71 1.06
N ARG A 64 16.08 -18.24 1.80
CA ARG A 64 14.65 -18.56 1.59
C ARG A 64 13.92 -17.53 0.74
N MET A 65 14.57 -16.44 0.36
CA MET A 65 14.05 -15.47 -0.56
C MET A 65 13.99 -16.04 -1.98
N LEU A 66 12.98 -15.64 -2.75
CA LEU A 66 12.94 -15.93 -4.19
C LEU A 66 14.20 -15.42 -4.88
N ASN A 67 14.65 -16.13 -5.94
CA ASN A 67 15.80 -15.73 -6.73
C ASN A 67 15.46 -14.53 -7.65
N ILE A 68 15.31 -13.39 -7.03
CA ILE A 68 15.05 -12.09 -7.69
C ILE A 68 16.07 -11.07 -7.20
N GLU A 69 16.22 -9.98 -7.94
CA GLU A 69 17.09 -8.89 -7.50
C GLU A 69 16.71 -8.36 -6.12
N HIS A 70 17.70 -7.74 -5.47
CA HIS A 70 17.48 -7.14 -4.15
C HIS A 70 16.39 -6.07 -4.21
N TRP A 71 15.39 -6.20 -3.34
CA TRP A 71 14.29 -5.25 -3.18
C TRP A 71 14.08 -4.86 -1.72
N THR A 72 13.48 -3.73 -1.51
CA THR A 72 13.07 -3.22 -0.21
C THR A 72 11.55 -2.97 -0.21
N PRO A 73 10.90 -2.86 0.96
CA PRO A 73 9.48 -2.49 1.02
C PRO A 73 9.14 -1.19 0.28
N HIS A 74 10.09 -0.25 0.20
CA HIS A 74 9.91 0.99 -0.56
C HIS A 74 9.82 0.75 -2.07
N ASP A 75 10.46 -0.30 -2.59
CA ASP A 75 10.37 -0.66 -4.01
C ASP A 75 8.98 -1.14 -4.43
N LEU A 76 8.20 -1.74 -3.50
CA LEU A 76 6.79 -2.05 -3.75
C LEU A 76 6.00 -0.77 -4.09
N ARG A 77 6.25 0.30 -3.36
CA ARG A 77 5.66 1.61 -3.60
C ARG A 77 6.07 2.20 -4.95
N ARG A 78 7.36 2.08 -5.32
CA ARG A 78 7.88 2.49 -6.62
C ARG A 78 7.24 1.69 -7.76
N THR A 79 7.04 0.39 -7.56
CA THR A 79 6.38 -0.50 -8.53
C THR A 79 4.96 -0.05 -8.80
N VAL A 80 4.18 0.24 -7.76
CA VAL A 80 2.83 0.77 -7.90
C VAL A 80 2.85 2.09 -8.69
N ARG A 81 3.74 3.02 -8.34
CA ARG A 81 3.85 4.32 -9.02
C ARG A 81 4.15 4.15 -10.51
N THR A 82 5.11 3.30 -10.84
CA THR A 82 5.51 3.01 -12.22
C THR A 82 4.40 2.27 -12.98
N GLY A 83 3.75 1.29 -12.33
CA GLY A 83 2.64 0.54 -12.91
C GLY A 83 1.46 1.43 -13.25
N LEU A 84 1.03 2.27 -12.34
CA LEU A 84 -0.03 3.25 -12.58
C LEU A 84 0.32 4.17 -13.76
N SER A 85 1.56 4.65 -13.84
CA SER A 85 2.01 5.48 -14.96
C SER A 85 1.93 4.75 -16.29
N ARG A 86 2.38 3.49 -16.35
CA ARG A 86 2.29 2.64 -17.55
C ARG A 86 0.86 2.39 -18.01
N MET A 87 -0.07 2.30 -17.08
CA MET A 87 -1.49 2.13 -17.36
C MET A 87 -2.19 3.44 -17.79
N GLY A 88 -1.47 4.58 -17.81
CA GLY A 88 -2.03 5.88 -18.18
C GLY A 88 -2.71 6.64 -17.05
N CYS A 89 -2.46 6.27 -15.79
CA CYS A 89 -2.99 7.03 -14.65
C CYS A 89 -2.45 8.47 -14.66
N PRO A 90 -3.33 9.49 -14.52
CA PRO A 90 -2.88 10.87 -14.37
C PRO A 90 -1.90 11.02 -13.21
N SER A 91 -0.85 11.83 -13.40
CA SER A 91 0.21 11.99 -12.40
C SER A 91 -0.32 12.46 -11.05
N GLU A 92 -1.26 13.39 -11.05
CA GLU A 92 -1.87 13.93 -9.83
C GLU A 92 -2.63 12.86 -9.04
N VAL A 93 -3.32 11.97 -9.74
CA VAL A 93 -4.05 10.85 -9.12
C VAL A 93 -3.05 9.83 -8.54
N ALA A 94 -1.99 9.50 -9.28
CA ALA A 94 -0.95 8.59 -8.81
C ALA A 94 -0.23 9.14 -7.58
N GLU A 95 0.08 10.44 -7.54
CA GLU A 95 0.67 11.09 -6.36
C GLU A 95 -0.31 11.10 -5.17
N ALA A 96 -1.60 11.33 -5.40
CA ALA A 96 -2.63 11.25 -4.36
C ALA A 96 -2.74 9.83 -3.79
N ILE A 97 -2.73 8.79 -4.62
CA ILE A 97 -2.71 7.38 -4.20
C ILE A 97 -1.52 7.11 -3.28
N LEU A 98 -0.35 7.61 -3.63
CA LEU A 98 0.86 7.44 -2.84
C LEU A 98 0.94 8.39 -1.64
N GLY A 99 0.10 9.41 -1.56
CA GLY A 99 0.14 10.42 -0.50
C GLY A 99 1.39 11.28 -0.55
N HIS A 100 1.91 11.51 -1.74
CA HIS A 100 2.97 12.48 -1.93
C HIS A 100 2.37 13.89 -1.93
N SER A 101 2.84 14.75 -1.05
CA SER A 101 2.60 16.19 -1.14
C SER A 101 3.63 16.79 -2.10
N ARG A 102 3.20 17.61 -3.06
CA ARG A 102 4.15 18.46 -3.80
C ARG A 102 4.70 19.51 -2.83
N SER A 103 5.98 19.45 -2.53
CA SER A 103 6.69 20.52 -1.88
C SER A 103 6.86 21.67 -2.89
N GLY A 104 6.19 22.78 -2.68
CA GLY A 104 6.37 24.01 -3.49
C GLY A 104 5.10 24.85 -3.55
N ILE A 105 5.23 26.06 -3.02
CA ILE A 105 4.40 27.26 -3.22
C ILE A 105 2.93 26.99 -3.62
N GLU A 106 2.04 27.32 -2.68
CA GLU A 106 0.58 27.35 -2.77
C GLU A 106 -0.15 26.01 -2.64
N GLY A 107 -0.73 25.87 -1.48
CA GLY A 107 -1.87 25.02 -1.27
C GLY A 107 -1.55 23.67 -0.67
N THR A 108 -2.10 23.48 0.47
CA THR A 108 -2.47 22.17 1.00
C THR A 108 -2.96 21.33 -0.16
N TYR A 109 -2.17 20.33 -0.56
CA TYR A 109 -2.59 19.38 -1.59
C TYR A 109 -3.82 18.67 -1.02
N ASP A 110 -4.99 18.99 -1.57
CA ASP A 110 -6.25 18.38 -1.15
C ASP A 110 -6.24 16.92 -1.63
N LEU A 111 -5.74 16.04 -0.78
CA LEU A 111 -5.70 14.59 -1.04
C LEU A 111 -7.12 14.00 -1.21
N HIS A 112 -8.14 14.68 -0.72
CA HIS A 112 -9.54 14.27 -0.86
C HIS A 112 -10.08 14.54 -2.27
N LYS A 113 -9.48 15.48 -2.99
CA LYS A 113 -9.93 15.86 -4.34
C LYS A 113 -9.96 14.68 -5.33
N TYR A 114 -9.07 13.70 -5.15
CA TYR A 114 -8.90 12.57 -6.07
C TYR A 114 -9.34 11.22 -5.50
N GLU A 115 -10.11 11.18 -4.42
CA GLU A 115 -10.50 9.91 -3.77
C GLU A 115 -11.26 8.97 -4.70
N LYS A 116 -12.19 9.48 -5.51
CA LYS A 116 -12.97 8.69 -6.47
C LYS A 116 -12.08 8.14 -7.58
N GLU A 117 -11.27 8.99 -8.17
CA GLU A 117 -10.33 8.62 -9.23
C GLU A 117 -9.29 7.63 -8.71
N ALA A 118 -8.77 7.86 -7.51
CA ALA A 118 -7.85 6.94 -6.84
C ALA A 118 -8.47 5.55 -6.67
N GLY A 119 -9.73 5.47 -6.27
CA GLY A 119 -10.45 4.20 -6.14
C GLY A 119 -10.55 3.45 -7.46
N VAL A 120 -10.85 4.15 -8.55
CA VAL A 120 -10.90 3.55 -9.90
C VAL A 120 -9.53 3.02 -10.33
N TRP A 121 -8.46 3.79 -10.13
CA TRP A 121 -7.12 3.39 -10.53
C TRP A 121 -6.53 2.29 -9.64
N LEU A 122 -6.84 2.26 -8.35
CA LEU A 122 -6.47 1.17 -7.47
C LEU A 122 -7.18 -0.13 -7.84
N GLN A 123 -8.46 -0.07 -8.28
CA GLN A 123 -9.15 -1.25 -8.77
C GLN A 123 -8.51 -1.77 -10.07
N LYS A 124 -8.25 -0.90 -11.04
CA LYS A 124 -7.54 -1.28 -12.28
C LYS A 124 -6.17 -1.90 -12.01
N TRP A 125 -5.43 -1.35 -11.04
CA TRP A 125 -4.14 -1.91 -10.65
C TRP A 125 -4.28 -3.30 -10.05
N ALA A 126 -5.27 -3.52 -9.19
CA ALA A 126 -5.53 -4.84 -8.60
C ALA A 126 -5.95 -5.87 -9.66
N ASP A 127 -6.81 -5.48 -10.59
CA ASP A 127 -7.24 -6.34 -11.71
C ASP A 127 -6.03 -6.73 -12.59
N TYR A 128 -5.15 -5.77 -12.90
CA TYR A 128 -3.92 -6.04 -13.64
C TYR A 128 -2.99 -7.03 -12.93
N LEU A 129 -2.87 -6.93 -11.59
CA LEU A 129 -2.08 -7.88 -10.81
C LEU A 129 -2.70 -9.29 -10.85
N ASP A 130 -4.03 -9.41 -10.79
CA ASP A 130 -4.71 -10.69 -10.91
C ASP A 130 -4.44 -11.34 -12.27
N GLU A 131 -4.50 -10.57 -13.36
CA GLU A 131 -4.18 -11.05 -14.71
C GLU A 131 -2.75 -11.60 -14.83
N MET A 132 -1.80 -11.04 -14.10
CA MET A 132 -0.40 -11.49 -14.09
C MET A 132 -0.17 -12.78 -13.31
N THR A 133 -1.07 -13.14 -12.41
CA THR A 133 -0.91 -14.28 -11.49
C THR A 133 -1.69 -15.53 -11.89
N VAL A 134 -2.37 -15.47 -13.02
CA VAL A 134 -3.14 -16.59 -13.58
C VAL A 134 -2.26 -17.60 -14.32
#